data_7aee56a898e5374344bc4a0faa0c3abb
#
_entry.id   7aee56a898e5374344bc4a0faa0c3abb
#
_cell.length_a   1.000
_cell.length_b   1.000
_cell.length_c   1.000
_cell.angle_alpha   90.00
_cell.angle_beta   90.00
_cell.angle_gamma   90.00
#
_symmetry.space_group_name_H-M   'P 1'
#
loop_
_entity.id
_entity.type
_entity.pdbx_description
1 polymer ?
#
loop_
_entity_poly.entity_id
_entity_poly.type
_entity_poly.pdbx_seq_one_letter_code
_entity_poly.pdbx_strand_id
1 'polypeptide(L)'
;MQRSIRRPAPGQPGGWFNVPALAITLLVTVILVRGVRESARANSVMVLIKIGAILIFCFGAASAIKPENWHPFAPHGFSGILTGASIVFFTYIGFDSVSTAAEECRNPQRDLPIGIIATLIICTILYGAVSLVLTGILHFDKLGTDSPVADALRLLGYNRL
;
A
#
# COMPACT_ATOMS: atom_id res chain seq x y z
N MET A 1 35.37 17.20 -17.92
CA MET A 1 34.92 15.81 -17.85
C MET A 1 33.45 15.78 -18.26
N GLN A 2 33.14 15.62 -19.56
CA GLN A 2 31.78 15.69 -20.14
C GLN A 2 31.17 14.32 -20.00
N ARG A 3 30.18 14.15 -19.10
CA ARG A 3 29.28 12.99 -19.10
C ARG A 3 28.36 13.09 -20.32
N SER A 4 28.67 12.33 -21.37
CA SER A 4 27.76 12.15 -22.49
C SER A 4 26.48 11.47 -21.96
N ILE A 5 25.38 12.22 -21.95
CA ILE A 5 24.05 11.70 -21.67
C ILE A 5 23.68 10.81 -22.86
N ARG A 6 24.01 9.53 -22.78
CA ARG A 6 23.50 8.53 -23.74
C ARG A 6 22.00 8.44 -23.58
N ARG A 7 21.26 8.88 -24.58
CA ARG A 7 19.81 8.66 -24.67
C ARG A 7 19.56 7.16 -24.80
N PRO A 8 18.75 6.55 -23.94
CA PRO A 8 18.43 5.13 -24.04
C PRO A 8 17.66 4.83 -25.34
N ALA A 9 17.86 3.62 -25.91
CA ALA A 9 17.22 3.19 -27.13
C ALA A 9 15.69 3.00 -26.94
N PRO A 10 14.88 3.09 -28.01
CA PRO A 10 13.44 2.84 -27.95
C PRO A 10 13.17 1.42 -27.41
N GLY A 11 12.33 1.31 -26.37
CA GLY A 11 12.00 0.04 -25.73
C GLY A 11 12.78 -0.31 -24.47
N GLN A 12 13.81 0.47 -24.09
CA GLN A 12 14.45 0.34 -22.78
C GLN A 12 13.77 1.24 -21.74
N PRO A 13 13.79 0.87 -20.43
CA PRO A 13 13.28 1.75 -19.38
C PRO A 13 14.07 3.07 -19.43
N GLY A 14 13.37 4.17 -19.82
CA GLY A 14 13.95 5.49 -20.07
C GLY A 14 14.14 5.87 -21.54
N GLY A 15 13.71 5.05 -22.51
CA GLY A 15 13.64 5.38 -23.93
C GLY A 15 12.45 6.29 -24.28
N TRP A 16 12.45 6.88 -25.50
CA TRP A 16 11.39 7.78 -25.99
C TRP A 16 10.01 7.12 -26.10
N PHE A 17 9.97 5.77 -26.13
CA PHE A 17 8.74 4.98 -26.15
C PHE A 17 8.81 3.90 -25.07
N ASN A 18 8.08 4.09 -24.00
CA ASN A 18 7.87 3.07 -22.99
C ASN A 18 6.61 2.27 -23.34
N VAL A 19 6.78 1.18 -24.10
CA VAL A 19 5.69 0.32 -24.55
C VAL A 19 4.82 -0.20 -23.38
N PRO A 20 5.38 -0.67 -22.26
CA PRO A 20 4.58 -1.04 -21.09
C PRO A 20 3.74 0.11 -20.52
N ALA A 21 4.32 1.31 -20.43
CA ALA A 21 3.59 2.50 -19.95
C ALA A 21 2.46 2.88 -20.90
N LEU A 22 2.70 2.85 -22.22
CA LEU A 22 1.69 3.12 -23.24
C LEU A 22 0.55 2.08 -23.13
N ALA A 23 0.87 0.80 -23.01
CA ALA A 23 -0.12 -0.26 -22.90
C ALA A 23 -1.00 -0.10 -21.64
N ILE A 24 -0.40 0.22 -20.49
CA ILE A 24 -1.12 0.46 -19.23
C ILE A 24 -2.01 1.71 -19.38
N THR A 25 -1.48 2.80 -19.94
CA THR A 25 -2.25 4.03 -20.15
C THR A 25 -3.46 3.80 -21.05
N LEU A 26 -3.28 3.10 -22.18
CA LEU A 26 -4.38 2.75 -23.08
C LEU A 26 -5.41 1.85 -22.40
N LEU A 27 -4.96 0.86 -21.63
CA LEU A 27 -5.85 -0.03 -20.89
C LEU A 27 -6.68 0.74 -19.86
N VAL A 28 -6.05 1.60 -19.07
CA VAL A 28 -6.75 2.47 -18.11
C VAL A 28 -7.72 3.41 -18.82
N THR A 29 -7.32 4.02 -19.94
CA THR A 29 -8.19 4.91 -20.74
C THR A 29 -9.42 4.16 -21.25
N VAL A 30 -9.26 2.96 -21.79
CA VAL A 30 -10.38 2.13 -22.26
C VAL A 30 -11.35 1.78 -21.12
N ILE A 31 -10.83 1.45 -19.92
CA ILE A 31 -11.64 1.17 -18.74
C ILE A 31 -12.43 2.42 -18.34
N LEU A 32 -11.79 3.59 -18.32
CA LEU A 32 -12.45 4.86 -17.98
C LEU A 32 -13.53 5.25 -18.98
N VAL A 33 -13.29 5.07 -20.29
CA VAL A 33 -14.26 5.39 -21.35
C VAL A 33 -15.48 4.46 -21.31
N ARG A 34 -15.32 3.21 -20.85
CA ARG A 34 -16.43 2.25 -20.69
C ARG A 34 -17.40 2.57 -19.57
N GLY A 35 -17.08 3.55 -18.76
CA GLY A 35 -17.97 4.11 -17.77
C GLY A 35 -17.61 3.80 -16.32
N VAL A 36 -17.96 4.74 -15.46
CA VAL A 36 -17.62 4.77 -14.03
C VAL A 36 -18.11 3.55 -13.26
N ARG A 37 -19.24 2.96 -13.66
CA ARG A 37 -19.82 1.79 -12.98
C ARG A 37 -18.97 0.53 -13.12
N GLU A 38 -18.38 0.29 -14.30
CA GLU A 38 -17.48 -0.86 -14.50
C GLU A 38 -16.15 -0.63 -13.80
N SER A 39 -15.64 0.60 -13.82
CA SER A 39 -14.45 1.00 -13.08
C SER A 39 -14.62 0.82 -11.57
N ALA A 40 -15.77 1.19 -11.00
CA ALA A 40 -16.08 1.02 -9.59
C ALA A 40 -16.14 -0.46 -9.17
N ARG A 41 -16.71 -1.34 -10.01
CA ARG A 41 -16.68 -2.80 -9.75
C ARG A 41 -15.28 -3.35 -9.79
N ALA A 42 -14.50 -3.01 -10.82
CA ALA A 42 -13.11 -3.46 -10.93
C ALA A 42 -12.29 -3.01 -9.72
N ASN A 43 -12.46 -1.75 -9.29
CA ASN A 43 -11.81 -1.23 -8.11
C ASN A 43 -12.24 -1.97 -6.84
N SER A 44 -13.54 -2.24 -6.65
CA SER A 44 -14.06 -3.00 -5.50
C SER A 44 -13.47 -4.40 -5.43
N VAL A 45 -13.37 -5.10 -6.56
CA VAL A 45 -12.76 -6.44 -6.63
C VAL A 45 -11.27 -6.37 -6.27
N MET A 46 -10.55 -5.38 -6.78
CA MET A 46 -9.13 -5.18 -6.43
C MET A 46 -8.93 -4.90 -4.94
N VAL A 47 -9.80 -4.09 -4.34
CA VAL A 47 -9.76 -3.80 -2.89
C VAL A 47 -10.03 -5.06 -2.09
N LEU A 48 -11.03 -5.86 -2.47
CA LEU A 48 -11.32 -7.13 -1.79
C LEU A 48 -10.14 -8.11 -1.87
N ILE A 49 -9.50 -8.22 -3.03
CA ILE A 49 -8.30 -9.06 -3.20
C ILE A 49 -7.16 -8.57 -2.29
N LYS A 50 -6.92 -7.25 -2.24
CA LYS A 50 -5.89 -6.66 -1.36
C LYS A 50 -6.17 -6.93 0.12
N ILE A 51 -7.40 -6.71 0.57
CA ILE A 51 -7.80 -6.98 1.95
C ILE A 51 -7.65 -8.47 2.25
N GLY A 52 -8.10 -9.34 1.34
CA GLY A 52 -7.94 -10.79 1.46
C GLY A 52 -6.47 -11.20 1.60
N ALA A 53 -5.59 -10.67 0.77
CA ALA A 53 -4.15 -10.93 0.84
C ALA A 53 -3.54 -10.47 2.18
N ILE A 54 -3.93 -9.29 2.68
CA ILE A 54 -3.49 -8.78 3.99
C ILE A 54 -3.96 -9.70 5.11
N LEU A 55 -5.21 -10.12 5.09
CA LEU A 55 -5.76 -11.02 6.11
C LEU A 55 -5.07 -12.39 6.09
N ILE A 56 -4.87 -12.96 4.89
CA ILE A 56 -4.13 -14.24 4.73
C ILE A 56 -2.71 -14.09 5.30
N PHE A 57 -2.02 -12.98 5.00
CA PHE A 57 -0.72 -12.71 5.56
C PHE A 57 -0.77 -12.62 7.10
N CYS A 58 -1.67 -11.82 7.65
CA CYS A 58 -1.77 -11.63 9.11
C CYS A 58 -2.10 -12.94 9.84
N PHE A 59 -3.06 -13.71 9.35
CA PHE A 59 -3.44 -15.00 9.96
C PHE A 59 -2.38 -16.08 9.75
N GLY A 60 -1.80 -16.18 8.55
CA GLY A 60 -0.77 -17.16 8.25
C GLY A 60 0.54 -16.90 9.00
N ALA A 61 0.86 -15.67 9.26
CA ALA A 61 2.07 -15.25 9.96
C ALA A 61 1.88 -15.13 11.48
N ALA A 62 0.65 -15.15 11.98
CA ALA A 62 0.35 -14.97 13.41
C ALA A 62 1.04 -16.00 14.31
N SER A 63 1.18 -17.24 13.85
CA SER A 63 1.85 -18.32 14.59
C SER A 63 3.36 -18.12 14.76
N ALA A 64 3.97 -17.26 13.95
CA ALA A 64 5.41 -16.99 13.98
C ALA A 64 5.78 -15.74 14.78
N ILE A 65 4.81 -15.08 15.40
CA ILE A 65 5.03 -13.91 16.23
C ILE A 65 5.82 -14.31 17.48
N LYS A 66 6.93 -13.60 17.72
CA LYS A 66 7.74 -13.70 18.92
C LYS A 66 7.58 -12.41 19.72
N PRO A 67 6.91 -12.44 20.89
CA PRO A 67 6.69 -11.23 21.71
C PRO A 67 7.99 -10.54 22.12
N GLU A 68 9.09 -11.28 22.16
CA GLU A 68 10.44 -10.76 22.48
C GLU A 68 10.90 -9.69 21.47
N ASN A 69 10.44 -9.76 20.21
CA ASN A 69 10.79 -8.80 19.16
C ASN A 69 10.18 -7.40 19.40
N TRP A 70 9.20 -7.29 20.29
CA TRP A 70 8.59 -6.01 20.66
C TRP A 70 9.33 -5.28 21.80
N HIS A 71 10.45 -5.84 22.27
CA HIS A 71 11.30 -5.20 23.26
C HIS A 71 12.62 -4.72 22.66
N PRO A 72 13.00 -3.44 22.84
CA PRO A 72 12.26 -2.37 23.52
C PRO A 72 11.12 -1.81 22.64
N PHE A 73 9.94 -1.53 23.23
CA PHE A 73 8.76 -1.07 22.51
C PHE A 73 8.96 0.28 21.80
N ALA A 74 9.73 1.17 22.40
CA ALA A 74 10.02 2.50 21.86
C ALA A 74 11.54 2.79 21.94
N PRO A 75 12.37 2.19 21.06
CA PRO A 75 13.83 2.33 21.13
C PRO A 75 14.31 3.78 20.95
N HIS A 76 13.59 4.59 20.23
CA HIS A 76 13.89 6.01 19.98
C HIS A 76 13.01 6.96 20.81
N GLY A 77 12.31 6.45 21.81
CA GLY A 77 11.45 7.23 22.70
C GLY A 77 10.30 7.92 21.97
N PHE A 78 9.70 8.93 22.64
CA PHE A 78 8.55 9.66 22.12
C PHE A 78 8.85 10.44 20.81
N SER A 79 10.06 10.95 20.66
CA SER A 79 10.50 11.64 19.44
C SER A 79 10.47 10.71 18.21
N GLY A 80 10.89 9.46 18.37
CA GLY A 80 10.82 8.44 17.31
C GLY A 80 9.37 8.14 16.91
N ILE A 81 8.47 8.04 17.89
CA ILE A 81 7.04 7.81 17.63
C ILE A 81 6.44 8.97 16.84
N LEU A 82 6.73 10.23 17.22
CA LEU A 82 6.24 11.41 16.50
C LEU A 82 6.78 11.48 15.06
N THR A 83 8.06 11.18 14.87
CA THR A 83 8.68 11.14 13.53
C THR A 83 8.02 10.07 12.68
N GLY A 84 7.84 8.86 13.21
CA GLY A 84 7.14 7.78 12.52
C GLY A 84 5.70 8.15 12.18
N ALA A 85 4.96 8.74 13.11
CA ALA A 85 3.59 9.20 12.88
C ALA A 85 3.51 10.25 11.76
N SER A 86 4.48 11.19 11.70
CA SER A 86 4.56 12.18 10.63
C SER A 86 4.78 11.55 9.26
N ILE A 87 5.63 10.54 9.17
CA ILE A 87 5.88 9.81 7.91
C ILE A 87 4.63 9.03 7.50
N VAL A 88 4.01 8.31 8.44
CA VAL A 88 2.79 7.53 8.19
C VAL A 88 1.62 8.42 7.78
N PHE A 89 1.53 9.64 8.30
CA PHE A 89 0.50 10.61 7.91
C PHE A 89 0.46 10.82 6.40
N PHE A 90 1.61 10.94 5.74
CA PHE A 90 1.68 11.06 4.28
C PHE A 90 1.16 9.82 3.54
N THR A 91 1.18 8.66 4.17
CA THR A 91 0.64 7.42 3.57
C THR A 91 -0.89 7.45 3.50
N TYR A 92 -1.53 8.27 4.33
CA TYR A 92 -2.98 8.45 4.36
C TYR A 92 -3.49 9.54 3.40
N ILE A 93 -2.64 10.21 2.64
CA ILE A 93 -3.01 11.27 1.65
C ILE A 93 -3.96 10.74 0.58
N GLY A 94 -4.55 9.71 0.56
CA GLY A 94 -5.56 9.27 -0.41
C GLY A 94 -7.00 9.48 0.07
N PHE A 95 -7.21 9.88 1.32
CA PHE A 95 -8.57 10.03 1.87
C PHE A 95 -9.34 11.18 1.23
N ASP A 96 -8.65 12.20 0.77
CA ASP A 96 -9.23 13.37 0.09
C ASP A 96 -9.74 13.04 -1.32
N SER A 97 -9.20 11.98 -1.96
CA SER A 97 -9.71 11.48 -3.24
C SER A 97 -11.18 11.04 -3.17
N VAL A 98 -11.69 10.71 -1.98
CA VAL A 98 -13.11 10.41 -1.78
C VAL A 98 -13.98 11.63 -2.08
N SER A 99 -13.47 12.85 -1.85
CA SER A 99 -14.20 14.08 -2.15
C SER A 99 -14.45 14.28 -3.65
N THR A 100 -13.58 13.75 -4.51
CA THR A 100 -13.76 13.82 -5.97
C THR A 100 -14.92 12.95 -6.47
N ALA A 101 -15.31 11.93 -5.69
CA ALA A 101 -16.47 11.08 -5.99
C ALA A 101 -17.81 11.72 -5.56
N ALA A 102 -17.81 12.95 -5.06
CA ALA A 102 -19.01 13.64 -4.60
C ALA A 102 -20.09 13.75 -5.67
N GLU A 103 -19.69 13.98 -6.92
CA GLU A 103 -20.62 14.13 -8.06
C GLU A 103 -21.30 12.81 -8.44
N GLU A 104 -20.74 11.67 -8.02
CA GLU A 104 -21.26 10.34 -8.32
C GLU A 104 -22.11 9.76 -7.18
N CYS A 105 -22.12 10.40 -6.02
CA CYS A 105 -22.87 9.98 -4.84
C CYS A 105 -24.33 10.44 -4.90
N ARG A 106 -25.26 9.56 -4.46
CA ARG A 106 -26.69 9.91 -4.38
C ARG A 106 -26.96 10.96 -3.29
N ASN A 107 -26.30 10.83 -2.14
CA ASN A 107 -26.41 11.73 -1.00
C ASN A 107 -25.02 12.12 -0.51
N PRO A 108 -24.29 13.01 -1.23
CA PRO A 108 -22.90 13.31 -0.91
C PRO A 108 -22.68 13.87 0.49
N GLN A 109 -23.62 14.67 1.01
CA GLN A 109 -23.52 15.25 2.35
C GLN A 109 -23.48 14.20 3.48
N ARG A 110 -24.06 13.03 3.28
CA ARG A 110 -24.08 11.92 4.23
C ARG A 110 -23.05 10.86 3.90
N ASP A 111 -23.00 10.47 2.65
CA ASP A 111 -22.23 9.30 2.20
C ASP A 111 -20.71 9.58 2.22
N LEU A 112 -20.28 10.81 1.91
CA LEU A 112 -18.86 11.18 1.92
C LEU A 112 -18.25 11.14 3.33
N PRO A 113 -18.81 11.80 4.35
CA PRO A 113 -18.23 11.75 5.69
C PRO A 113 -18.18 10.33 6.24
N ILE A 114 -19.23 9.53 6.00
CA ILE A 114 -19.26 8.12 6.43
C ILE A 114 -18.19 7.33 5.70
N GLY A 115 -18.04 7.50 4.39
CA GLY A 115 -17.03 6.82 3.58
C GLY A 115 -15.60 7.16 4.04
N ILE A 116 -15.31 8.43 4.27
CA ILE A 116 -13.99 8.88 4.75
C ILE A 116 -13.67 8.28 6.12
N ILE A 117 -14.58 8.42 7.09
CA ILE A 117 -14.37 7.91 8.45
C ILE A 117 -14.21 6.39 8.44
N ALA A 118 -15.08 5.67 7.73
CA ALA A 118 -15.02 4.22 7.63
C ALA A 118 -13.70 3.75 7.00
N THR A 119 -13.26 4.40 5.93
CA THR A 119 -11.98 4.09 5.28
C THR A 119 -10.81 4.32 6.24
N LEU A 120 -10.77 5.44 6.95
CA LEU A 120 -9.71 5.73 7.92
C LEU A 120 -9.66 4.68 9.03
N ILE A 121 -10.81 4.29 9.58
CA ILE A 121 -10.88 3.27 10.63
C ILE A 121 -10.40 1.91 10.10
N ILE A 122 -10.90 1.47 8.95
CA ILE A 122 -10.50 0.20 8.34
C ILE A 122 -9.01 0.18 8.03
N CYS A 123 -8.48 1.23 7.40
CA CYS A 123 -7.06 1.33 7.10
C CYS A 123 -6.20 1.33 8.37
N THR A 124 -6.61 2.04 9.41
CA THR A 124 -5.87 2.07 10.68
C THR A 124 -5.80 0.69 11.31
N ILE A 125 -6.91 -0.06 11.33
CA ILE A 125 -6.93 -1.42 11.85
C ILE A 125 -6.02 -2.34 11.01
N LEU A 126 -6.11 -2.28 9.69
CA LEU A 126 -5.30 -3.12 8.80
C LEU A 126 -3.80 -2.79 8.92
N TYR A 127 -3.43 -1.52 8.90
CA TYR A 127 -2.03 -1.11 9.06
C TYR A 127 -1.48 -1.47 10.43
N GLY A 128 -2.27 -1.29 11.50
CA GLY A 128 -1.91 -1.70 12.83
C GLY A 128 -1.68 -3.22 12.91
N ALA A 129 -2.57 -4.02 12.33
CA ALA A 129 -2.44 -5.47 12.31
C ALA A 129 -1.18 -5.91 11.56
N VAL A 130 -0.93 -5.39 10.36
CA VAL A 130 0.27 -5.70 9.57
C VAL A 130 1.54 -5.28 10.32
N SER A 131 1.55 -4.10 10.92
CA SER A 131 2.69 -3.59 11.68
C SER A 131 3.00 -4.49 12.89
N LEU A 132 1.99 -4.90 13.66
CA LEU A 132 2.15 -5.81 14.79
C LEU A 132 2.70 -7.18 14.35
N VAL A 133 2.18 -7.73 13.26
CA VAL A 133 2.65 -9.01 12.73
C VAL A 133 4.10 -8.89 12.24
N LEU A 134 4.42 -7.89 11.44
CA LEU A 134 5.77 -7.69 10.92
C LEU A 134 6.80 -7.48 12.03
N THR A 135 6.52 -6.60 12.98
CA THR A 135 7.42 -6.35 14.12
C THR A 135 7.50 -7.53 15.07
N GLY A 136 6.47 -8.38 15.12
CA GLY A 136 6.48 -9.63 15.88
C GLY A 136 7.34 -10.73 15.25
N ILE A 137 7.44 -10.77 13.91
CA ILE A 137 8.26 -11.76 13.19
C ILE A 137 9.71 -11.29 13.08
N LEU A 138 9.92 -10.03 12.76
CA LEU A 138 11.20 -9.40 12.54
C LEU A 138 11.44 -8.30 13.56
N HIS A 139 12.59 -8.34 14.23
CA HIS A 139 13.03 -7.22 15.07
C HIS A 139 13.16 -5.95 14.23
N PHE A 140 12.81 -4.79 14.78
CA PHE A 140 12.74 -3.51 14.08
C PHE A 140 14.01 -3.14 13.30
N ASP A 141 15.20 -3.52 13.77
CA ASP A 141 16.47 -3.28 13.08
C ASP A 141 16.57 -3.95 11.70
N LYS A 142 15.79 -5.01 11.48
CA LYS A 142 15.79 -5.79 10.22
C LYS A 142 14.68 -5.39 9.27
N LEU A 143 13.81 -4.45 9.67
CA LEU A 143 12.69 -3.99 8.85
C LEU A 143 13.05 -2.89 7.86
N GLY A 144 14.28 -2.34 7.93
CA GLY A 144 14.77 -1.29 7.04
C GLY A 144 15.13 -1.78 5.64
N THR A 145 14.32 -2.68 5.05
CA THR A 145 14.51 -3.24 3.70
C THR A 145 13.46 -2.71 2.73
N ASP A 146 13.73 -2.82 1.42
CA ASP A 146 12.79 -2.38 0.37
C ASP A 146 11.51 -3.24 0.32
N SER A 147 11.51 -4.43 0.93
CA SER A 147 10.37 -5.36 0.89
C SER A 147 10.20 -6.16 2.19
N PRO A 148 9.84 -5.51 3.31
CA PRO A 148 9.77 -6.16 4.63
C PRO A 148 8.78 -7.33 4.70
N VAL A 149 7.66 -7.25 3.99
CA VAL A 149 6.66 -8.33 3.93
C VAL A 149 7.22 -9.57 3.22
N ALA A 150 7.95 -9.37 2.11
CA ALA A 150 8.57 -10.47 1.37
C ALA A 150 9.66 -11.15 2.21
N ASP A 151 10.45 -10.36 2.95
CA ASP A 151 11.49 -10.90 3.83
C ASP A 151 10.89 -11.68 5.01
N ALA A 152 9.80 -11.20 5.59
CA ALA A 152 9.04 -11.95 6.59
C ALA A 152 8.52 -13.28 6.05
N LEU A 153 7.96 -13.31 4.84
CA LEU A 153 7.48 -14.53 4.20
C LEU A 153 8.61 -15.52 3.88
N ARG A 154 9.77 -15.04 3.46
CA ARG A 154 10.96 -15.88 3.24
C ARG A 154 11.42 -16.57 4.52
N LEU A 155 11.42 -15.87 5.65
CA LEU A 155 11.76 -16.44 6.96
C LEU A 155 10.76 -17.51 7.40
N LEU A 156 9.50 -17.40 6.99
CA LEU A 156 8.46 -18.40 7.25
C LEU A 156 8.56 -19.63 6.34
N GLY A 157 9.58 -19.71 5.46
CA GLY A 157 9.80 -20.83 4.56
C GLY A 157 8.99 -20.79 3.27
N TYR A 158 8.26 -19.72 3.00
CA TYR A 158 7.55 -19.48 1.74
C TYR A 158 8.51 -18.98 0.64
N ASN A 159 9.60 -19.69 0.43
CA ASN A 159 10.71 -19.30 -0.46
C ASN A 159 10.41 -19.55 -1.95
N ARG A 160 9.16 -19.85 -2.32
CA ARG A 160 8.77 -20.24 -3.71
C ARG A 160 7.59 -19.41 -4.26
N LEU A 161 7.38 -18.21 -3.77
CA LEU A 161 6.43 -17.25 -4.36
C LEU A 161 7.16 -16.10 -5.04
#